data_0f39afa68f4e5b38851887901d77349c
#
_entry.id   0f39afa68f4e5b38851887901d77349c
#
_cell.length_a   1.000
_cell.length_b   1.000
_cell.length_c   1.000
_cell.angle_alpha   90.00
_cell.angle_beta   90.00
_cell.angle_gamma   90.00
#
_symmetry.space_group_name_H-M   'P 1'
#
loop_
_entity.id
_entity.type
_entity.pdbx_description
1 polymer ?
#
loop_
_entity_poly.entity_id
_entity_poly.type
_entity_poly.pdbx_seq_one_letter_code
_entity_poly.pdbx_strand_id
1 'polypeptide(L)'
;MPCRRQETVIFAEDKNTLEGSIFELLKKNNKTISICEYLTWGNISKRISTIDKKGDHLKFSVSSNNLDALVDKLKLSKNKLSIELNEEITSKVRELYMTDLSLSVMINYQEENEADTYITMSSANDMKSRVGKFIGDEHRITLGSV
;
A
#
# COMPACT_ATOMS: atom_id res chain seq x y z
N MET A 1 -18.45 -15.87 3.18
CA MET A 1 -17.79 -15.94 3.00
C MET A 1 -16.99 -16.07 3.43
N PRO A 2 -16.73 -16.14 3.64
CA PRO A 2 -15.95 -16.06 3.95
C PRO A 2 -14.96 -16.24 3.85
N CYS A 3 -14.35 -16.29 3.83
CA CYS A 3 -13.46 -16.39 3.71
C CYS A 3 -12.76 -16.56 3.07
N ARG A 4 -12.56 -16.53 2.82
CA ARG A 4 -12.12 -16.60 2.01
C ARG A 4 -10.99 -16.49 1.88
N ARG A 5 -10.30 -16.23 1.93
CA ARG A 5 -9.36 -15.95 1.51
C ARG A 5 -8.46 -15.32 2.29
N GLN A 6 -7.34 -15.71 2.66
CA GLN A 6 -6.50 -15.13 3.43
C GLN A 6 -5.82 -14.00 2.85
N GLU A 7 -5.09 -14.14 1.81
CA GLU A 7 -4.45 -13.02 1.26
C GLU A 7 -5.43 -12.11 0.64
N THR A 8 -6.59 -12.57 0.29
CA THR A 8 -7.59 -11.71 -0.27
C THR A 8 -8.22 -10.84 0.77
N VAL A 9 -8.05 -11.13 2.03
CA VAL A 9 -8.56 -10.26 3.04
C VAL A 9 -7.90 -8.91 2.98
N ILE A 10 -6.60 -8.88 2.69
CA ILE A 10 -5.89 -7.62 2.61
C ILE A 10 -6.37 -6.78 1.46
N PHE A 11 -6.75 -7.40 0.35
CA PHE A 11 -7.12 -6.67 -0.84
C PHE A 11 -8.62 -6.52 -0.98
N ALA A 12 -9.34 -6.64 0.12
CA ALA A 12 -10.73 -6.30 0.22
C ALA A 12 -11.64 -6.91 -0.77
N GLU A 13 -12.72 -7.31 -0.32
CA GLU A 13 -13.81 -7.70 -1.14
C GLU A 13 -14.78 -6.61 -1.12
N ASP A 14 -15.88 -6.85 -1.67
CA ASP A 14 -16.86 -5.88 -1.88
C ASP A 14 -17.21 -5.04 -0.74
N LYS A 15 -17.46 -5.56 0.38
CA LYS A 15 -17.98 -4.80 1.46
C LYS A 15 -16.96 -4.04 2.21
N ASN A 16 -15.71 -4.44 2.10
CA ASN A 16 -14.64 -3.82 2.85
C ASN A 16 -13.77 -3.01 1.93
N THR A 17 -13.34 -1.86 2.41
CA THR A 17 -12.36 -1.10 1.67
C THR A 17 -10.98 -1.69 1.95
N LEU A 18 -10.02 -1.34 1.13
CA LEU A 18 -8.66 -1.77 1.33
C LEU A 18 -8.15 -1.34 2.70
N GLU A 19 -8.37 -0.08 3.04
CA GLU A 19 -7.89 0.42 4.31
C GLU A 19 -8.60 -0.23 5.48
N GLY A 20 -9.88 -0.53 5.34
CA GLY A 20 -10.61 -1.21 6.39
C GLY A 20 -10.13 -2.62 6.63
N SER A 21 -9.84 -3.33 5.56
CA SER A 21 -9.31 -4.69 5.66
C SER A 21 -7.95 -4.69 6.32
N ILE A 22 -7.12 -3.74 5.95
CA ILE A 22 -5.79 -3.63 6.54
C ILE A 22 -5.89 -3.33 8.03
N PHE A 23 -6.77 -2.40 8.40
CA PHE A 23 -6.91 -2.05 9.80
C PHE A 23 -7.40 -3.22 10.65
N GLU A 24 -8.35 -3.99 10.13
CA GLU A 24 -8.82 -5.16 10.86
C GLU A 24 -7.71 -6.17 11.05
N LEU A 25 -6.88 -6.35 10.03
CA LEU A 25 -5.76 -7.26 10.13
C LEU A 25 -4.76 -6.80 11.20
N LEU A 26 -4.46 -5.50 11.22
CA LEU A 26 -3.54 -4.95 12.20
C LEU A 26 -4.07 -5.10 13.61
N LYS A 27 -5.34 -4.81 13.78
CA LYS A 27 -5.96 -4.88 15.09
C LYS A 27 -6.01 -6.31 15.60
N LYS A 28 -6.41 -7.22 14.74
CA LYS A 28 -6.53 -8.62 15.11
C LYS A 28 -5.20 -9.20 15.55
N ASN A 29 -4.12 -8.82 14.90
CA ASN A 29 -2.81 -9.37 15.17
C ASN A 29 -1.93 -8.44 16.02
N ASN A 30 -2.45 -7.31 16.43
CA ASN A 30 -1.73 -6.33 17.21
C ASN A 30 -0.40 -5.95 16.58
N LYS A 31 -0.47 -5.55 15.32
CA LYS A 31 0.72 -5.22 14.54
C LYS A 31 0.78 -3.75 14.21
N THR A 32 1.98 -3.27 13.91
CA THR A 32 2.18 -1.89 13.45
C THR A 32 2.50 -1.90 11.97
N ILE A 33 2.24 -0.77 11.31
CA ILE A 33 2.45 -0.65 9.88
C ILE A 33 3.02 0.71 9.54
N SER A 34 3.84 0.75 8.51
CA SER A 34 4.25 1.99 7.86
C SER A 34 3.77 1.92 6.42
N ILE A 35 3.45 3.06 5.83
CA ILE A 35 2.86 3.11 4.51
C ILE A 35 3.62 4.08 3.64
N CYS A 36 3.88 3.68 2.40
CA CYS A 36 4.46 4.57 1.41
C CYS A 36 3.47 4.67 0.25
N GLU A 37 3.18 5.89 -0.18
CA GLU A 37 2.24 6.12 -1.27
C GLU A 37 2.88 6.98 -2.34
N TYR A 38 2.78 6.52 -3.58
CA TYR A 38 3.24 7.29 -4.73
C TYR A 38 2.05 7.59 -5.61
N LEU A 39 1.73 8.88 -5.73
CA LEU A 39 0.63 9.40 -6.54
C LEU A 39 -0.77 9.04 -6.05
N THR A 40 -0.92 8.59 -4.84
CA THR A 40 -2.24 8.39 -4.25
C THR A 40 -2.59 9.53 -3.31
N TRP A 41 -1.73 10.55 -3.26
CA TRP A 41 -1.98 11.78 -2.50
C TRP A 41 -2.17 11.53 -1.01
N GLY A 42 -1.63 10.45 -0.49
CA GLY A 42 -1.74 10.12 0.92
C GLY A 42 -3.12 9.65 1.34
N ASN A 43 -3.98 9.31 0.39
CA ASN A 43 -5.36 8.96 0.72
C ASN A 43 -5.47 7.70 1.55
N ILE A 44 -4.63 6.72 1.31
CA ILE A 44 -4.72 5.46 2.05
C ILE A 44 -4.32 5.68 3.50
N SER A 45 -3.21 6.38 3.71
CA SER A 45 -2.76 6.68 5.05
C SER A 45 -3.78 7.54 5.79
N LYS A 46 -4.39 8.47 5.09
CA LYS A 46 -5.39 9.34 5.69
C LYS A 46 -6.60 8.55 6.15
N ARG A 47 -7.05 7.62 5.33
CA ARG A 47 -8.21 6.81 5.69
C ARG A 47 -7.93 5.88 6.85
N ILE A 48 -6.75 5.30 6.87
CA ILE A 48 -6.38 4.44 8.00
C ILE A 48 -6.24 5.28 9.26
N SER A 49 -5.67 6.48 9.17
CA SER A 49 -5.54 7.36 10.32
C SER A 49 -6.90 7.75 10.90
N THR A 50 -7.90 7.86 10.03
CA THR A 50 -9.23 8.19 10.49
C THR A 50 -9.80 7.09 11.38
N ILE A 51 -9.44 5.84 11.10
CA ILE A 51 -9.90 4.71 11.90
C ILE A 51 -8.99 4.48 13.10
N ASP A 52 -7.69 4.60 12.87
CA ASP A 52 -6.68 4.34 13.91
C ASP A 52 -6.37 5.64 14.64
N LYS A 53 -7.35 6.14 15.35
CA LYS A 53 -7.29 7.51 15.88
C LYS A 53 -6.18 7.75 16.89
N LYS A 54 -5.75 6.73 17.57
CA LYS A 54 -4.70 6.89 18.57
C LYS A 54 -3.32 6.61 18.01
N GLY A 55 -3.24 6.20 16.77
CA GLY A 55 -1.95 5.87 16.18
C GLY A 55 -1.34 4.60 16.73
N ASP A 56 -2.19 3.68 17.19
CA ASP A 56 -1.68 2.45 17.77
C ASP A 56 -1.08 1.53 16.72
N HIS A 57 -1.54 1.62 15.49
CA HIS A 57 -1.12 0.69 14.44
C HIS A 57 -0.38 1.37 13.30
N LEU A 58 -0.90 2.46 12.76
CA LEU A 58 -0.20 3.18 11.70
C LEU A 58 0.80 4.12 12.35
N LYS A 59 2.06 3.80 12.21
CA LYS A 59 3.11 4.57 12.87
C LYS A 59 3.72 5.65 12.00
N PHE A 60 3.92 5.34 10.72
CA PHE A 60 4.56 6.29 9.82
C PHE A 60 3.99 6.18 8.43
N SER A 61 3.97 7.28 7.71
CA SER A 61 3.60 7.25 6.31
C SER A 61 4.48 8.21 5.54
N VAL A 62 4.76 7.84 4.29
CA VAL A 62 5.53 8.66 3.37
C VAL A 62 4.69 8.78 2.12
N SER A 63 4.50 9.98 1.64
CA SER A 63 3.74 10.21 0.44
C SER A 63 4.56 11.07 -0.50
N SER A 64 4.62 10.72 -1.76
CA SER A 64 5.39 11.49 -2.71
C SER A 64 4.70 11.47 -4.07
N ASN A 65 4.84 12.55 -4.81
CA ASN A 65 4.36 12.63 -6.16
C ASN A 65 5.52 12.75 -7.14
N ASN A 66 6.74 12.61 -6.66
CA ASN A 66 7.93 12.72 -7.48
C ASN A 66 8.80 11.49 -7.27
N LEU A 67 8.95 10.70 -8.32
CA LEU A 67 9.66 9.44 -8.19
C LEU A 67 11.13 9.63 -7.86
N ASP A 68 11.78 10.60 -8.49
CA ASP A 68 13.19 10.84 -8.23
C ASP A 68 13.43 11.23 -6.78
N ALA A 69 12.53 12.04 -6.22
CA ALA A 69 12.65 12.42 -4.83
C ALA A 69 12.49 11.21 -3.92
N LEU A 70 11.59 10.32 -4.25
CA LEU A 70 11.36 9.12 -3.46
C LEU A 70 12.56 8.18 -3.55
N VAL A 71 13.10 8.01 -4.74
CA VAL A 71 14.27 7.16 -4.95
C VAL A 71 15.43 7.69 -4.14
N ASP A 72 15.61 9.00 -4.13
CA ASP A 72 16.71 9.61 -3.40
C ASP A 72 16.51 9.50 -1.90
N LYS A 73 15.31 9.76 -1.42
CA LYS A 73 15.04 9.73 0.00
C LYS A 73 15.22 8.34 0.58
N LEU A 74 14.75 7.33 -0.11
CA LEU A 74 14.81 5.96 0.39
C LEU A 74 16.06 5.22 -0.10
N LYS A 75 16.88 5.87 -0.91
CA LYS A 75 18.12 5.28 -1.43
C LYS A 75 17.82 3.99 -2.16
N LEU A 76 16.90 4.07 -3.10
CA LEU A 76 16.49 2.90 -3.85
C LEU A 76 17.50 2.58 -4.93
N SER A 77 17.63 1.30 -5.25
CA SER A 77 18.53 0.88 -6.31
C SER A 77 17.85 0.93 -7.68
N LYS A 78 16.54 0.87 -7.71
CA LYS A 78 15.78 0.91 -8.94
C LYS A 78 15.11 2.27 -9.08
N ASN A 79 14.86 2.69 -10.30
CA ASN A 79 14.27 4.00 -10.51
C ASN A 79 13.19 4.01 -11.56
N LYS A 80 12.64 2.86 -11.92
CA LYS A 80 11.52 2.78 -12.86
C LYS A 80 10.32 2.18 -12.17
N LEU A 81 9.15 2.73 -12.47
CA LEU A 81 7.92 2.24 -11.89
C LEU A 81 7.72 0.76 -12.26
N SER A 82 7.64 -0.07 -11.26
CA SER A 82 7.51 -1.51 -11.47
C SER A 82 7.13 -2.15 -10.15
N ILE A 83 6.72 -3.40 -10.22
CA ILE A 83 6.45 -4.16 -9.01
C ILE A 83 7.72 -4.31 -8.20
N GLU A 84 8.84 -4.54 -8.88
CA GLU A 84 10.13 -4.71 -8.20
C GLU A 84 10.52 -3.46 -7.43
N LEU A 85 10.28 -2.29 -8.02
CA LEU A 85 10.56 -1.05 -7.31
C LEU A 85 9.65 -0.92 -6.10
N ASN A 86 8.38 -1.26 -6.26
CA ASN A 86 7.44 -1.17 -5.15
C ASN A 86 7.83 -2.12 -4.01
N GLU A 87 8.35 -3.28 -4.36
CA GLU A 87 8.82 -4.24 -3.36
C GLU A 87 10.05 -3.70 -2.63
N GLU A 88 10.94 -3.06 -3.35
CA GLU A 88 12.10 -2.45 -2.72
C GLU A 88 11.68 -1.32 -1.78
N ILE A 89 10.73 -0.50 -2.21
CA ILE A 89 10.22 0.57 -1.38
C ILE A 89 9.64 0.01 -0.08
N THR A 90 8.83 -1.03 -0.20
CA THR A 90 8.17 -1.60 0.96
C THR A 90 9.18 -2.12 1.97
N SER A 91 10.22 -2.79 1.49
CA SER A 91 11.26 -3.31 2.39
C SER A 91 12.02 -2.18 3.06
N LYS A 92 12.37 -1.15 2.30
CA LYS A 92 13.13 -0.04 2.86
C LYS A 92 12.33 0.72 3.90
N VAL A 93 11.04 0.94 3.63
CA VAL A 93 10.20 1.67 4.54
C VAL A 93 9.99 0.87 5.82
N ARG A 94 9.80 -0.45 5.71
CA ARG A 94 9.64 -1.26 6.90
C ARG A 94 10.89 -1.22 7.77
N GLU A 95 12.05 -1.30 7.15
CA GLU A 95 13.29 -1.25 7.91
C GLU A 95 13.53 0.11 8.51
N LEU A 96 13.26 1.15 7.74
CA LEU A 96 13.52 2.50 8.19
C LEU A 96 12.67 2.86 9.41
N TYR A 97 11.43 2.48 9.39
CA TYR A 97 10.53 2.83 10.48
C TYR A 97 10.32 1.72 11.49
N MET A 98 10.91 0.57 11.25
CA MET A 98 10.91 -0.54 12.21
C MET A 98 9.51 -0.96 12.62
N THR A 99 8.63 -1.06 11.63
CA THR A 99 7.27 -1.53 11.88
C THR A 99 7.19 -3.01 11.54
N ASP A 100 6.15 -3.66 12.05
CA ASP A 100 5.93 -5.08 11.76
C ASP A 100 5.62 -5.31 10.30
N LEU A 101 4.83 -4.42 9.72
CA LEU A 101 4.41 -4.52 8.34
C LEU A 101 4.69 -3.22 7.63
N SER A 102 4.74 -3.29 6.31
CA SER A 102 4.84 -2.11 5.48
C SER A 102 3.97 -2.31 4.25
N LEU A 103 3.27 -1.26 3.85
CA LEU A 103 2.44 -1.27 2.66
C LEU A 103 2.94 -0.20 1.73
N SER A 104 3.11 -0.53 0.47
CA SER A 104 3.49 0.47 -0.53
C SER A 104 2.49 0.41 -1.66
N VAL A 105 1.95 1.57 -2.03
CA VAL A 105 0.99 1.69 -3.11
C VAL A 105 1.54 2.68 -4.11
N MET A 106 1.59 2.28 -5.38
CA MET A 106 2.22 3.06 -6.42
C MET A 106 1.31 3.05 -7.64
N ILE A 107 1.00 4.22 -8.17
CA ILE A 107 0.17 4.31 -9.36
C ILE A 107 1.06 4.60 -10.55
N ASN A 108 0.92 3.77 -11.57
CA ASN A 108 1.66 3.92 -12.82
C ASN A 108 0.66 4.26 -13.92
N TYR A 109 0.59 5.53 -14.29
CA TYR A 109 -0.36 5.98 -15.30
C TYR A 109 0.08 5.50 -16.66
N GLN A 110 -0.81 4.80 -17.35
CA GLN A 110 -0.54 4.28 -18.68
C GLN A 110 -1.10 5.21 -19.72
N GLU A 111 -2.34 5.60 -19.52
CA GLU A 111 -3.00 6.48 -20.46
C GLU A 111 -3.86 7.43 -19.67
N GLU A 112 -4.54 8.28 -20.39
CA GLU A 112 -5.24 9.37 -19.77
C GLU A 112 -6.15 8.96 -18.61
N ASN A 113 -6.94 7.93 -18.78
CA ASN A 113 -7.89 7.52 -17.77
C ASN A 113 -7.61 6.14 -17.22
N GLU A 114 -6.42 5.63 -17.45
CA GLU A 114 -6.08 4.30 -17.00
C GLU A 114 -4.74 4.28 -16.32
N ALA A 115 -4.65 3.51 -15.30
CA ALA A 115 -3.41 3.35 -14.58
C ALA A 115 -3.36 1.97 -13.95
N ASP A 116 -2.16 1.45 -13.82
CA ASP A 116 -1.95 0.25 -13.03
C ASP A 116 -1.59 0.68 -11.64
N THR A 117 -2.10 -0.01 -10.65
CA THR A 117 -1.78 0.25 -9.26
C THR A 117 -1.04 -0.96 -8.72
N TYR A 118 0.14 -0.72 -8.23
CA TYR A 118 0.91 -1.77 -7.59
C TYR A 118 0.73 -1.65 -6.10
N ILE A 119 0.39 -2.75 -5.46
CA ILE A 119 0.16 -2.80 -4.02
C ILE A 119 1.05 -3.90 -3.47
N THR A 120 1.93 -3.56 -2.56
CA THR A 120 2.84 -4.53 -1.98
C THR A 120 2.80 -4.41 -0.46
N MET A 121 2.68 -5.53 0.19
CA MET A 121 2.73 -5.61 1.64
C MET A 121 3.89 -6.50 2.03
N SER A 122 4.70 -6.09 2.99
CA SER A 122 5.80 -6.90 3.44
C SER A 122 5.81 -7.02 4.95
N SER A 123 6.33 -8.14 5.41
CA SER A 123 6.61 -8.37 6.82
C SER A 123 8.05 -8.87 6.90
N ALA A 124 8.46 -9.29 8.07
CA ALA A 124 9.82 -9.81 8.23
C ALA A 124 10.07 -11.04 7.37
N ASN A 125 9.04 -11.85 7.17
CA ASN A 125 9.20 -13.15 6.52
C ASN A 125 8.47 -13.29 5.20
N ASP A 126 7.75 -12.30 4.76
CA ASP A 126 6.90 -12.50 3.60
C ASP A 126 6.68 -11.20 2.85
N MET A 127 6.38 -11.30 1.57
CA MET A 127 6.10 -10.14 0.75
C MET A 127 5.09 -10.56 -0.30
N LYS A 128 4.02 -9.80 -0.46
CA LYS A 128 2.98 -10.09 -1.43
C LYS A 128 2.66 -8.84 -2.22
N SER A 129 2.51 -9.03 -3.52
CA SER A 129 2.22 -7.92 -4.42
C SER A 129 0.99 -8.23 -5.25
N ARG A 130 0.24 -7.18 -5.57
CA ARG A 130 -0.92 -7.27 -6.43
C ARG A 130 -0.93 -6.10 -7.38
N VAL A 131 -1.57 -6.29 -8.52
CA VAL A 131 -1.76 -5.23 -9.49
C VAL A 131 -3.26 -4.97 -9.59
N GLY A 132 -3.64 -3.73 -9.44
CA GLY A 132 -5.02 -3.33 -9.59
C GLY A 132 -5.16 -2.36 -10.73
N LYS A 133 -6.37 -1.89 -10.92
CA LYS A 133 -6.67 -0.88 -11.93
C LYS A 133 -7.22 0.36 -11.27
N PHE A 134 -6.82 1.50 -11.79
CA PHE A 134 -7.35 2.77 -11.35
C PHE A 134 -8.01 3.37 -12.58
N ILE A 135 -9.30 3.60 -12.52
CA ILE A 135 -10.06 4.00 -13.67
C ILE A 135 -10.74 5.33 -13.45
N GLY A 136 -10.51 6.23 -14.37
CA GLY A 136 -11.24 7.49 -14.41
C GLY A 136 -10.96 8.37 -13.22
N ASP A 137 -11.97 9.13 -12.85
CA ASP A 137 -11.82 10.10 -11.79
C ASP A 137 -12.21 9.59 -10.44
N GLU A 138 -12.50 8.32 -10.35
CA GLU A 138 -13.08 7.85 -9.11
C GLU A 138 -12.09 7.69 -7.99
N HIS A 139 -10.84 7.80 -8.25
CA HIS A 139 -9.83 7.67 -7.20
C HIS A 139 -10.04 6.42 -6.38
N ARG A 140 -10.54 5.40 -7.02
CA ARG A 140 -10.84 4.15 -6.36
C ARG A 140 -9.99 3.07 -6.98
N ILE A 141 -9.36 2.26 -6.14
CA ILE A 141 -8.53 1.19 -6.61
C ILE A 141 -9.40 -0.04 -6.82
N THR A 142 -9.38 -0.56 -8.05
CA THR A 142 -10.11 -1.76 -8.37
C THR A 142 -9.08 -2.83 -8.67
N LEU A 143 -9.12 -3.90 -7.90
CA LEU A 143 -8.14 -4.95 -8.08
C LEU A 143 -8.48 -5.74 -9.32
N GLY A 144 -7.43 -6.14 -10.04
CA GLY A 144 -7.61 -6.95 -11.21
C GLY A 144 -8.09 -8.33 -10.83
N SER A 145 -8.60 -9.02 -11.80
CA SER A 145 -9.05 -10.35 -11.53
C SER A 145 -7.83 -11.20 -11.45
N VAL A 146 -7.61 -11.78 -10.41
CA VAL A 146 -6.40 -12.50 -10.29
C VAL A 146 -6.57 -13.82 -9.69
#